data_5416800518bfe5cf219ef2d309c71144
#
_entry.id   5416800518bfe5cf219ef2d309c71144
#
_cell.length_a   1.000
_cell.length_b   1.000
_cell.length_c   1.000
_cell.angle_alpha   90.00
_cell.angle_beta   90.00
_cell.angle_gamma   90.00
#
_symmetry.space_group_name_H-M   'P 1'
#
loop_
_entity.id
_entity.type
_entity.pdbx_description
1 polymer ?
#
loop_
_entity_poly.entity_id
_entity_poly.type
_entity_poly.pdbx_seq_one_letter_code
_entity_poly.pdbx_strand_id
1 'polypeptide(L)'
;MSDNPTLGAPFEAQFDSGRMQDWIMRRLMRQIHTAALVRVVAVYPTSGSVGFVDVTPMVLQQTTDATVLPSAPLYRLPYLRLQGGLSAVILDPGVGDIGLATFAERDITAAVSTRKPGPAPTDRAHDMGDGLYLGGFLNADPTQYVQFLPGGGVNIVTTGNVNVQAAGTGTLTASSWTVQGPVAFADPITAPQATIGGIPFTTHRHTGVSTGSGTSGTPV
;
A
#
# COMPACT_ATOMS: atom_id res chain seq x y z
N MET A 1 -27.01 15.14 26.97
CA MET A 1 -26.06 15.46 28.05
C MET A 1 -24.68 15.06 27.56
N SER A 2 -23.84 16.01 27.27
CA SER A 2 -22.48 15.72 26.78
C SER A 2 -21.63 15.37 27.99
N ASP A 3 -21.28 14.10 28.17
CA ASP A 3 -20.31 13.65 29.16
C ASP A 3 -18.92 14.16 28.76
N ASN A 4 -18.61 15.36 29.16
CA ASN A 4 -17.29 15.94 29.03
C ASN A 4 -16.35 15.23 30.03
N PRO A 5 -15.27 14.54 29.61
CA PRO A 5 -14.40 13.80 30.51
C PRO A 5 -13.57 14.76 31.38
N THR A 6 -14.07 15.09 32.54
CA THR A 6 -13.27 15.79 33.56
C THR A 6 -12.12 14.91 34.02
N LEU A 7 -10.92 15.48 34.18
CA LEU A 7 -9.73 14.79 34.70
C LEU A 7 -9.90 14.24 36.13
N GLY A 8 -10.97 14.64 36.85
CA GLY A 8 -11.34 14.18 38.17
C GLY A 8 -12.68 13.43 38.19
N ALA A 9 -12.91 12.61 39.20
CA ALA A 9 -14.21 12.00 39.42
C ALA A 9 -15.27 13.09 39.63
N PRO A 10 -16.45 13.00 38.98
CA PRO A 10 -17.56 13.93 39.27
C PRO A 10 -17.88 13.93 40.75
N PHE A 11 -18.21 15.11 41.30
CA PHE A 11 -18.53 15.25 42.70
C PHE A 11 -19.59 14.24 43.20
N GLU A 12 -20.61 14.01 42.37
CA GLU A 12 -21.66 13.01 42.64
C GLU A 12 -21.17 11.58 42.73
N ALA A 13 -20.11 11.23 41.99
CA ALA A 13 -19.51 9.87 41.98
C ALA A 13 -18.71 9.61 43.28
N GLN A 14 -18.31 10.65 44.02
CA GLN A 14 -17.55 10.49 45.26
C GLN A 14 -18.41 9.96 46.42
N PHE A 15 -19.72 10.07 46.31
CA PHE A 15 -20.68 9.67 47.38
C PHE A 15 -21.45 8.39 47.05
N ASP A 16 -21.26 7.81 45.84
CA ASP A 16 -21.93 6.61 45.40
C ASP A 16 -20.90 5.61 44.83
N SER A 17 -20.75 4.46 45.48
CA SER A 17 -19.81 3.43 45.09
C SER A 17 -20.07 2.89 43.68
N GLY A 18 -21.32 2.81 43.24
CA GLY A 18 -21.67 2.35 41.89
C GLY A 18 -21.26 3.36 40.81
N ARG A 19 -21.49 4.66 41.06
CA ARG A 19 -21.05 5.72 40.13
C ARG A 19 -19.54 5.87 40.09
N MET A 20 -18.87 5.67 41.23
CA MET A 20 -17.40 5.66 41.28
C MET A 20 -16.82 4.50 40.43
N GLN A 21 -17.38 3.30 40.59
CA GLN A 21 -16.96 2.14 39.79
C GLN A 21 -17.19 2.38 38.28
N ASP A 22 -18.35 2.87 37.88
CA ASP A 22 -18.62 3.18 36.46
C ASP A 22 -17.65 4.24 35.92
N TRP A 23 -17.34 5.28 36.69
CA TRP A 23 -16.35 6.29 36.31
C TRP A 23 -14.94 5.69 36.15
N ILE A 24 -14.50 4.84 37.10
CA ILE A 24 -13.19 4.15 37.02
C ILE A 24 -13.14 3.24 35.78
N MET A 25 -14.18 2.44 35.53
CA MET A 25 -14.25 1.55 34.39
C MET A 25 -14.19 2.34 33.07
N ARG A 26 -14.95 3.42 32.93
CA ARG A 26 -14.91 4.28 31.75
C ARG A 26 -13.54 4.92 31.56
N ARG A 27 -12.87 5.30 32.65
CA ARG A 27 -11.52 5.86 32.62
C ARG A 27 -10.50 4.84 32.12
N LEU A 28 -10.57 3.60 32.62
CA LEU A 28 -9.70 2.49 32.19
C LEU A 28 -9.94 2.14 30.71
N MET A 29 -11.21 2.06 30.29
CA MET A 29 -11.54 1.78 28.89
C MET A 29 -11.01 2.84 27.92
N ARG A 30 -10.91 4.09 28.32
CA ARG A 30 -10.34 5.18 27.50
C ARG A 30 -8.81 5.09 27.36
N GLN A 31 -8.13 4.33 28.21
CA GLN A 31 -6.70 4.07 28.12
C GLN A 31 -6.37 2.91 27.17
N ILE A 32 -7.40 2.15 26.75
CA ILE A 32 -7.23 1.04 25.80
C ILE A 32 -7.24 1.63 24.39
N HIS A 33 -6.06 1.79 23.81
CA HIS A 33 -5.91 2.19 22.43
C HIS A 33 -6.07 0.97 21.53
N THR A 34 -7.00 1.02 20.56
CA THR A 34 -7.26 -0.07 19.60
C THR A 34 -6.83 0.31 18.19
N ALA A 35 -7.35 1.41 17.69
CA ALA A 35 -7.01 1.95 16.38
C ALA A 35 -7.21 3.47 16.36
N ALA A 36 -6.46 4.16 15.52
CA ALA A 36 -6.58 5.60 15.32
C ALA A 36 -6.37 5.96 13.85
N LEU A 37 -7.08 6.98 13.38
CA LEU A 37 -6.78 7.64 12.12
C LEU A 37 -5.54 8.50 12.33
N VAL A 38 -4.54 8.31 11.47
CA VAL A 38 -3.24 8.97 11.61
C VAL A 38 -2.78 9.56 10.27
N ARG A 39 -1.92 10.58 10.36
CA ARG A 39 -1.23 11.16 9.21
C ARG A 39 0.25 10.82 9.27
N VAL A 40 0.82 10.36 8.15
CA VAL A 40 2.25 10.07 8.01
C VAL A 40 3.04 11.37 7.98
N VAL A 41 4.06 11.47 8.85
CA VAL A 41 4.96 12.65 8.94
C VAL A 41 6.38 12.32 8.48
N ALA A 42 6.79 11.05 8.56
CA ALA A 42 8.06 10.59 8.00
C ALA A 42 7.95 9.13 7.56
N VAL A 43 8.73 8.76 6.54
CA VAL A 43 8.78 7.39 6.00
C VAL A 43 10.22 6.92 5.99
N TYR A 44 10.45 5.69 6.45
CA TYR A 44 11.75 5.02 6.47
C TYR A 44 11.64 3.71 5.68
N PRO A 45 11.75 3.80 4.34
CA PRO A 45 11.68 2.63 3.50
C PRO A 45 12.92 1.76 3.71
N THR A 46 12.75 0.45 3.59
CA THR A 46 13.86 -0.50 3.61
C THR A 46 13.82 -1.36 2.34
N SER A 47 14.98 -1.62 1.76
CA SER A 47 15.09 -2.54 0.62
C SER A 47 14.79 -3.96 1.07
N GLY A 48 13.64 -4.52 0.69
CA GLY A 48 13.30 -5.93 0.88
C GLY A 48 12.58 -6.32 2.18
N SER A 49 12.56 -5.49 3.22
CA SER A 49 11.79 -5.75 4.44
C SER A 49 10.71 -4.69 4.66
N VAL A 50 9.86 -4.91 5.66
CA VAL A 50 8.88 -3.90 6.07
C VAL A 50 9.61 -2.66 6.57
N GLY A 51 9.25 -1.50 6.05
CA GLY A 51 9.76 -0.21 6.53
C GLY A 51 8.96 0.31 7.73
N PHE A 52 9.29 1.52 8.14
CA PHE A 52 8.69 2.18 9.28
C PHE A 52 8.17 3.57 8.89
N VAL A 53 7.17 4.04 9.61
CA VAL A 53 6.64 5.40 9.49
C VAL A 53 6.58 6.07 10.86
N ASP A 54 6.74 7.39 10.86
CA ASP A 54 6.31 8.22 11.97
C ASP A 54 4.96 8.82 11.60
N VAL A 55 4.04 8.82 12.54
CA VAL A 55 2.67 9.27 12.30
C VAL A 55 2.18 10.18 13.41
N THR A 56 1.20 11.03 13.10
CA THR A 56 0.51 11.87 14.09
C THR A 56 -0.98 11.51 14.10
N PRO A 57 -1.59 11.24 15.28
CA PRO A 57 -3.02 11.06 15.40
C PRO A 57 -3.79 12.28 14.89
N MET A 58 -4.88 12.04 14.14
CA MET A 58 -5.70 13.09 13.55
C MET A 58 -6.87 13.49 14.45
N VAL A 59 -7.29 12.62 15.34
CA VAL A 59 -8.32 12.92 16.34
C VAL A 59 -7.62 13.37 17.61
N LEU A 60 -7.73 14.64 17.90
CA LEU A 60 -7.04 15.29 19.01
C LEU A 60 -7.91 15.27 20.28
N GLN A 61 -7.26 15.22 21.42
CA GLN A 61 -7.92 15.38 22.71
C GLN A 61 -8.26 16.84 22.97
N GLN A 62 -9.32 17.05 23.72
CA GLN A 62 -9.74 18.38 24.17
C GLN A 62 -9.87 18.40 25.68
N THR A 63 -9.53 19.53 26.28
CA THR A 63 -9.80 19.83 27.67
C THR A 63 -11.29 20.18 27.89
N THR A 64 -11.68 20.31 29.11
CA THR A 64 -13.10 20.66 29.50
C THR A 64 -13.55 22.01 28.96
N ASP A 65 -12.63 22.95 28.75
CA ASP A 65 -12.84 24.26 28.15
C ASP A 65 -12.74 24.31 26.65
N ALA A 66 -12.78 23.11 25.98
CA ALA A 66 -12.65 22.92 24.55
C ALA A 66 -11.28 23.31 23.94
N THR A 67 -10.27 23.50 24.79
CA THR A 67 -8.90 23.72 24.30
C THR A 67 -8.36 22.42 23.70
N VAL A 68 -7.92 22.45 22.45
CA VAL A 68 -7.35 21.30 21.73
C VAL A 68 -5.93 21.04 22.25
N LEU A 69 -5.67 19.81 22.66
CA LEU A 69 -4.34 19.37 23.07
C LEU A 69 -3.60 18.79 21.85
N PRO A 70 -2.38 19.28 21.55
CA PRO A 70 -1.58 18.71 20.48
C PRO A 70 -1.22 17.25 20.80
N SER A 71 -1.32 16.38 19.82
CA SER A 71 -0.88 14.99 19.95
C SER A 71 0.60 14.87 19.64
N ALA A 72 1.32 14.10 20.44
CA ALA A 72 2.69 13.75 20.14
C ALA A 72 2.76 12.79 18.93
N PRO A 73 3.79 12.90 18.06
CA PRO A 73 4.03 11.92 17.03
C PRO A 73 4.32 10.54 17.62
N LEU A 74 3.89 9.51 16.90
CA LEU A 74 4.20 8.11 17.16
C LEU A 74 5.34 7.72 16.21
N TYR A 75 6.41 7.16 16.75
CA TYR A 75 7.63 6.93 16.02
C TYR A 75 7.82 5.47 15.66
N ARG A 76 8.35 5.24 14.43
CA ARG A 76 8.83 3.94 14.00
C ARG A 76 7.78 2.81 14.03
N LEU A 77 6.54 3.12 13.68
CA LEU A 77 5.51 2.11 13.46
C LEU A 77 5.84 1.32 12.19
N PRO A 78 5.93 -0.01 12.23
CA PRO A 78 6.06 -0.80 11.02
C PRO A 78 4.79 -0.66 10.18
N TYR A 79 4.95 -0.49 8.85
CA TYR A 79 3.79 -0.40 7.95
C TYR A 79 3.52 -1.71 7.23
N LEU A 80 2.24 -1.92 6.90
CA LEU A 80 1.78 -3.12 6.20
C LEU A 80 2.33 -3.15 4.77
N ARG A 81 2.91 -4.29 4.39
CA ARG A 81 3.04 -4.74 3.00
C ARG A 81 2.22 -6.00 2.82
N LEU A 82 1.41 -6.05 1.79
CA LEU A 82 0.69 -7.27 1.43
C LEU A 82 1.69 -8.31 0.93
N GLN A 83 2.01 -9.30 1.75
CA GLN A 83 3.06 -10.27 1.45
C GLN A 83 2.70 -11.69 1.90
N GLY A 84 3.26 -12.68 1.19
CA GLY A 84 3.13 -14.09 1.51
C GLY A 84 4.36 -14.86 1.03
N GLY A 85 5.05 -15.56 1.92
CA GLY A 85 6.31 -16.21 1.63
C GLY A 85 7.37 -15.20 1.14
N LEU A 86 7.86 -15.39 -0.08
CA LEU A 86 8.84 -14.51 -0.72
C LEU A 86 8.22 -13.51 -1.71
N SER A 87 6.89 -13.45 -1.79
CA SER A 87 6.16 -12.58 -2.72
C SER A 87 5.48 -11.43 -2.00
N ALA A 88 5.43 -10.25 -2.62
CA ALA A 88 4.79 -9.08 -2.05
C ALA A 88 4.20 -8.16 -3.13
N VAL A 89 3.17 -7.40 -2.73
CA VAL A 89 2.76 -6.17 -3.40
C VAL A 89 3.35 -5.01 -2.59
N ILE A 90 4.23 -4.25 -3.21
CA ILE A 90 4.94 -3.16 -2.54
C ILE A 90 4.28 -1.85 -2.92
N LEU A 91 3.65 -1.22 -1.94
CA LEU A 91 3.05 0.10 -2.02
C LEU A 91 3.44 0.83 -0.73
N ASP A 92 4.58 1.49 -0.79
CA ASP A 92 5.10 2.20 0.38
C ASP A 92 4.31 3.50 0.61
N PRO A 93 4.01 3.85 1.87
CA PRO A 93 3.30 5.08 2.18
C PRO A 93 4.14 6.32 1.84
N GLY A 94 3.46 7.42 1.54
CA GLY A 94 4.03 8.75 1.34
C GLY A 94 3.86 9.64 2.58
N VAL A 95 4.73 10.65 2.70
CA VAL A 95 4.53 11.71 3.70
C VAL A 95 3.26 12.48 3.37
N GLY A 96 2.39 12.67 4.37
CA GLY A 96 1.08 13.30 4.21
C GLY A 96 -0.06 12.30 4.06
N ASP A 97 0.19 11.03 3.80
CA ASP A 97 -0.85 10.00 3.71
C ASP A 97 -1.65 9.91 5.01
N ILE A 98 -2.96 9.76 4.83
CA ILE A 98 -3.88 9.51 5.93
C ILE A 98 -4.20 8.02 5.94
N GLY A 99 -3.98 7.38 7.08
CA GLY A 99 -4.17 5.95 7.21
C GLY A 99 -4.65 5.51 8.58
N LEU A 100 -4.81 4.21 8.75
CA LEU A 100 -5.18 3.60 10.01
C LEU A 100 -3.95 3.03 10.69
N ALA A 101 -3.74 3.37 11.96
CA ALA A 101 -2.84 2.66 12.86
C ALA A 101 -3.65 1.81 13.83
N THR A 102 -3.23 0.57 14.08
CA THR A 102 -3.74 -0.31 15.12
C THR A 102 -2.67 -0.53 16.17
N PHE A 103 -3.07 -0.78 17.41
CA PHE A 103 -2.15 -0.89 18.54
C PHE A 103 -2.22 -2.29 19.14
N ALA A 104 -1.05 -2.85 19.42
CA ALA A 104 -0.96 -4.17 20.00
C ALA A 104 -1.35 -4.18 21.48
N GLU A 105 -1.82 -5.33 21.97
CA GLU A 105 -2.16 -5.52 23.37
C GLU A 105 -0.94 -5.40 24.28
N ARG A 106 0.23 -5.81 23.79
CA ARG A 106 1.50 -5.86 24.53
C ARG A 106 2.63 -5.23 23.73
N ASP A 107 3.74 -4.96 24.40
CA ASP A 107 4.97 -4.47 23.78
C ASP A 107 5.47 -5.44 22.70
N ILE A 108 5.46 -4.99 21.43
CA ILE A 108 5.87 -5.76 20.25
C ILE A 108 7.33 -5.53 19.84
N THR A 109 8.10 -4.72 20.58
CA THR A 109 9.45 -4.29 20.18
C THR A 109 10.37 -5.48 19.90
N ALA A 110 10.36 -6.51 20.77
CA ALA A 110 11.16 -7.71 20.59
C ALA A 110 10.70 -8.54 19.37
N ALA A 111 9.39 -8.69 19.17
CA ALA A 111 8.84 -9.43 18.03
C ALA A 111 9.17 -8.73 16.70
N VAL A 112 9.07 -7.40 16.63
CA VAL A 112 9.42 -6.61 15.45
C VAL A 112 10.90 -6.74 15.11
N SER A 113 11.79 -6.70 16.10
CA SER A 113 13.24 -6.75 15.89
C SER A 113 13.75 -8.15 15.58
N THR A 114 13.27 -9.17 16.30
CA THR A 114 13.77 -10.55 16.20
C THR A 114 13.00 -11.41 15.20
N ARG A 115 11.75 -11.04 14.91
CA ARG A 115 10.77 -11.84 14.12
C ARG A 115 10.55 -13.25 14.68
N LYS A 116 10.69 -13.40 16.00
CA LYS A 116 10.52 -14.67 16.72
C LYS A 116 9.53 -14.49 17.86
N PRO A 117 8.79 -15.55 18.23
CA PRO A 117 8.02 -15.54 19.47
C PRO A 117 8.93 -15.31 20.67
N GLY A 118 8.43 -14.52 21.63
CA GLY A 118 9.16 -14.23 22.87
C GLY A 118 8.26 -13.45 23.85
N PRO A 119 8.69 -13.27 25.09
CA PRO A 119 7.97 -12.46 26.06
C PRO A 119 8.01 -10.99 25.65
N ALA A 120 7.00 -10.23 26.08
CA ALA A 120 7.01 -8.77 25.95
C ALA A 120 8.17 -8.18 26.76
N PRO A 121 8.97 -7.26 26.20
CA PRO A 121 10.12 -6.67 26.92
C PRO A 121 9.72 -5.81 28.11
N THR A 122 8.52 -5.24 28.10
CA THR A 122 7.99 -4.39 29.17
C THR A 122 6.54 -4.75 29.49
N ASP A 123 6.00 -4.19 30.59
CA ASP A 123 4.60 -4.37 30.99
C ASP A 123 3.63 -3.39 30.27
N ARG A 124 4.08 -2.67 29.23
CA ARG A 124 3.20 -1.82 28.44
C ARG A 124 2.04 -2.63 27.85
N ALA A 125 0.84 -2.05 27.93
CA ALA A 125 -0.36 -2.64 27.36
C ALA A 125 -1.15 -1.54 26.64
N HIS A 126 -1.62 -1.84 25.43
CA HIS A 126 -2.37 -0.93 24.55
C HIS A 126 -1.69 0.43 24.34
N ASP A 127 -0.36 0.45 24.37
CA ASP A 127 0.43 1.66 24.15
C ASP A 127 0.45 2.03 22.67
N MET A 128 0.27 3.31 22.36
CA MET A 128 0.28 3.79 20.97
C MET A 128 1.65 3.63 20.30
N GLY A 129 2.74 3.52 21.08
CA GLY A 129 4.08 3.22 20.58
C GLY A 129 4.23 1.79 20.04
N ASP A 130 3.34 0.87 20.43
CA ASP A 130 3.28 -0.51 19.93
C ASP A 130 2.29 -0.64 18.75
N GLY A 131 2.28 0.35 17.88
CA GLY A 131 1.39 0.45 16.74
C GLY A 131 1.91 -0.19 15.46
N LEU A 132 0.96 -0.51 14.58
CA LEU A 132 1.17 -1.00 13.20
C LEU A 132 0.38 -0.10 12.25
N TYR A 133 1.02 0.45 11.23
CA TYR A 133 0.34 1.25 10.20
C TYR A 133 -0.18 0.34 9.10
N LEU A 134 -1.51 0.33 8.87
CA LEU A 134 -2.18 -0.61 7.97
C LEU A 134 -2.36 -0.08 6.53
N GLY A 135 -2.03 1.16 6.27
CA GLY A 135 -2.15 1.75 4.93
C GLY A 135 -3.05 2.96 4.85
N GLY A 136 -3.16 3.50 3.65
CA GLY A 136 -3.83 4.77 3.37
C GLY A 136 -5.33 4.65 3.20
N PHE A 137 -6.03 5.64 3.78
CA PHE A 137 -7.44 5.94 3.59
C PHE A 137 -7.55 7.45 3.34
N LEU A 138 -8.63 7.91 2.74
CA LEU A 138 -8.92 9.34 2.57
C LEU A 138 -7.81 10.16 1.88
N ASN A 139 -6.97 9.52 1.11
CA ASN A 139 -5.98 10.20 0.27
C ASN A 139 -6.64 10.80 -0.97
N ALA A 140 -5.92 11.64 -1.69
CA ALA A 140 -6.36 12.18 -2.97
C ALA A 140 -6.54 11.06 -4.02
N ASP A 141 -7.25 11.39 -5.11
CA ASP A 141 -7.45 10.44 -6.21
C ASP A 141 -6.10 9.99 -6.80
N PRO A 142 -5.89 8.69 -6.97
CA PRO A 142 -4.61 8.17 -7.45
C PRO A 142 -4.42 8.47 -8.94
N THR A 143 -3.22 8.91 -9.32
CA THR A 143 -2.81 9.08 -10.73
C THR A 143 -2.13 7.83 -11.30
N GLN A 144 -1.77 6.89 -10.45
CA GLN A 144 -1.15 5.61 -10.80
C GLN A 144 -1.89 4.50 -10.04
N TYR A 145 -2.38 3.49 -10.76
CA TYR A 145 -3.17 2.42 -10.13
C TYR A 145 -3.27 1.17 -10.98
N VAL A 146 -3.61 0.07 -10.33
CA VAL A 146 -4.15 -1.14 -10.95
C VAL A 146 -5.61 -1.26 -10.50
N GLN A 147 -6.54 -1.21 -11.44
CA GLN A 147 -7.96 -1.22 -11.18
C GLN A 147 -8.63 -2.45 -11.79
N PHE A 148 -9.39 -3.18 -11.01
CA PHE A 148 -10.29 -4.23 -11.47
C PHE A 148 -11.69 -3.64 -11.64
N LEU A 149 -12.24 -3.71 -12.86
CA LEU A 149 -13.54 -3.13 -13.18
C LEU A 149 -14.68 -4.06 -12.75
N PRO A 150 -15.80 -3.55 -12.19
CA PRO A 150 -16.94 -4.39 -11.80
C PRO A 150 -17.56 -5.20 -12.95
N GLY A 151 -17.50 -4.68 -14.18
CA GLY A 151 -17.96 -5.35 -15.40
C GLY A 151 -16.93 -6.28 -16.06
N GLY A 152 -15.80 -6.51 -15.42
CA GLY A 152 -14.65 -7.24 -15.97
C GLY A 152 -13.64 -6.33 -16.63
N GLY A 153 -12.38 -6.76 -16.61
CA GLY A 153 -11.23 -6.03 -17.15
C GLY A 153 -10.30 -5.49 -16.04
N VAL A 154 -9.07 -5.18 -16.46
CA VAL A 154 -8.03 -4.62 -15.58
C VAL A 154 -7.40 -3.43 -16.30
N ASN A 155 -7.34 -2.29 -15.62
CA ASN A 155 -6.60 -1.11 -16.04
C ASN A 155 -5.29 -1.02 -15.25
N ILE A 156 -4.19 -0.85 -15.96
CA ILE A 156 -2.89 -0.49 -15.38
C ILE A 156 -2.55 0.91 -15.89
N VAL A 157 -2.57 1.88 -15.01
CA VAL A 157 -2.33 3.30 -15.34
C VAL A 157 -1.12 3.79 -14.55
N THR A 158 -0.18 4.42 -15.25
CA THR A 158 1.01 5.03 -14.65
C THR A 158 1.39 6.31 -15.40
N THR A 159 2.00 7.24 -14.70
CA THR A 159 2.60 8.45 -15.27
C THR A 159 4.07 8.24 -15.67
N GLY A 160 4.64 7.08 -15.35
CA GLY A 160 6.01 6.68 -15.65
C GLY A 160 6.08 5.44 -16.53
N ASN A 161 7.15 4.69 -16.39
CA ASN A 161 7.41 3.46 -17.15
C ASN A 161 6.72 2.24 -16.52
N VAL A 162 6.33 1.29 -17.36
CA VAL A 162 5.93 -0.06 -16.93
C VAL A 162 7.04 -1.02 -17.29
N ASN A 163 7.64 -1.69 -16.30
CA ASN A 163 8.64 -2.72 -16.49
C ASN A 163 8.04 -4.07 -16.10
N VAL A 164 8.05 -5.02 -17.04
CA VAL A 164 7.64 -6.41 -16.82
C VAL A 164 8.85 -7.28 -17.04
N GLN A 165 9.31 -7.97 -16.00
CA GLN A 165 10.47 -8.84 -16.05
C GLN A 165 10.14 -10.23 -15.56
N ALA A 166 10.50 -11.24 -16.33
CA ALA A 166 10.40 -12.64 -15.96
C ALA A 166 11.75 -13.34 -16.21
N ALA A 167 12.18 -14.18 -15.26
CA ALA A 167 13.36 -15.00 -15.45
C ALA A 167 13.11 -16.20 -16.39
N GLY A 168 11.86 -16.57 -16.57
CA GLY A 168 11.41 -17.63 -17.47
C GLY A 168 10.65 -17.08 -18.67
N THR A 169 9.76 -17.89 -19.25
CA THR A 169 8.95 -17.52 -20.39
C THR A 169 7.79 -16.61 -19.99
N GLY A 170 7.62 -15.49 -20.68
CA GLY A 170 6.43 -14.65 -20.63
C GLY A 170 5.46 -15.03 -21.74
N THR A 171 4.16 -15.15 -21.42
CA THR A 171 3.10 -15.41 -22.41
C THR A 171 2.04 -14.33 -22.31
N LEU A 172 1.71 -13.71 -23.46
CA LEU A 172 0.60 -12.77 -23.61
C LEU A 172 -0.44 -13.38 -24.55
N THR A 173 -1.65 -13.66 -24.06
CA THR A 173 -2.72 -14.27 -24.84
C THR A 173 -3.95 -13.36 -24.88
N ALA A 174 -4.40 -12.99 -26.05
CA ALA A 174 -5.63 -12.28 -26.31
C ALA A 174 -6.13 -12.58 -27.73
N SER A 175 -7.40 -12.32 -28.01
CA SER A 175 -7.94 -12.40 -29.39
C SER A 175 -7.26 -11.38 -30.32
N SER A 176 -6.85 -10.23 -29.79
CA SER A 176 -6.07 -9.20 -30.49
C SER A 176 -5.27 -8.36 -29.50
N TRP A 177 -4.15 -7.83 -29.94
CA TRP A 177 -3.33 -6.85 -29.26
C TRP A 177 -3.21 -5.59 -30.10
N THR A 178 -3.44 -4.45 -29.48
CA THR A 178 -3.16 -3.14 -30.09
C THR A 178 -2.02 -2.48 -29.33
N VAL A 179 -0.94 -2.14 -30.03
CA VAL A 179 0.19 -1.42 -29.48
C VAL A 179 0.28 -0.07 -30.18
N GLN A 180 0.22 1.01 -29.42
CA GLN A 180 0.35 2.37 -29.93
C GLN A 180 1.76 2.87 -29.64
N GLY A 181 2.50 3.17 -30.69
CA GLY A 181 3.88 3.63 -30.60
C GLY A 181 4.90 2.63 -31.17
N PRO A 182 6.17 3.03 -31.28
CA PRO A 182 7.23 2.17 -31.77
C PRO A 182 7.45 0.95 -30.87
N VAL A 183 7.67 -0.21 -31.47
CA VAL A 183 8.03 -1.45 -30.76
C VAL A 183 9.41 -1.89 -31.24
N ALA A 184 10.33 -2.09 -30.29
CA ALA A 184 11.66 -2.62 -30.55
C ALA A 184 11.77 -4.05 -30.00
N PHE A 185 12.31 -4.95 -30.79
CA PHE A 185 12.63 -6.32 -30.39
C PHE A 185 14.17 -6.48 -30.47
N ALA A 186 14.75 -6.97 -29.38
CA ALA A 186 16.19 -7.24 -29.35
C ALA A 186 16.57 -8.49 -30.16
N ASP A 187 15.65 -9.46 -30.28
CA ASP A 187 15.82 -10.72 -30.95
C ASP A 187 14.88 -10.88 -32.17
N PRO A 188 15.14 -11.81 -33.10
CA PRO A 188 14.27 -12.05 -34.25
C PRO A 188 12.84 -12.39 -33.85
N ILE A 189 11.88 -11.87 -34.62
CA ILE A 189 10.46 -12.18 -34.46
C ILE A 189 10.12 -13.38 -35.33
N THR A 190 9.51 -14.40 -34.75
CA THR A 190 8.91 -15.51 -35.45
C THR A 190 7.40 -15.33 -35.51
N ALA A 191 6.86 -15.16 -36.69
CA ALA A 191 5.42 -15.04 -36.92
C ALA A 191 5.00 -15.93 -38.09
N PRO A 192 3.89 -16.70 -38.00
CA PRO A 192 3.37 -17.49 -39.13
C PRO A 192 3.00 -16.61 -40.31
N GLN A 193 2.54 -15.38 -40.07
CA GLN A 193 2.16 -14.39 -41.07
C GLN A 193 2.34 -12.98 -40.51
N ALA A 194 2.82 -12.08 -41.34
CA ALA A 194 2.90 -10.65 -41.06
C ALA A 194 2.36 -9.82 -42.22
N THR A 195 1.66 -8.73 -41.93
CA THR A 195 1.30 -7.71 -42.91
C THR A 195 1.99 -6.40 -42.49
N ILE A 196 2.83 -5.86 -43.33
CA ILE A 196 3.63 -4.67 -43.06
C ILE A 196 3.24 -3.59 -44.09
N GLY A 197 2.78 -2.43 -43.65
CA GLY A 197 2.30 -1.36 -44.54
C GLY A 197 1.18 -1.80 -45.50
N GLY A 198 0.31 -2.73 -45.08
CA GLY A 198 -0.76 -3.28 -45.89
C GLY A 198 -0.31 -4.40 -46.84
N ILE A 199 0.98 -4.78 -46.86
CA ILE A 199 1.56 -5.81 -47.75
C ILE A 199 1.72 -7.11 -46.94
N PRO A 200 1.03 -8.21 -47.30
CA PRO A 200 1.27 -9.54 -46.69
C PRO A 200 2.68 -10.04 -46.97
N PHE A 201 3.45 -10.29 -45.95
CA PHE A 201 4.86 -10.67 -46.09
C PHE A 201 5.06 -11.99 -46.89
N THR A 202 4.19 -12.97 -46.67
CA THR A 202 4.30 -14.31 -47.24
C THR A 202 3.83 -14.40 -48.70
N THR A 203 3.00 -13.46 -49.18
CA THR A 203 2.37 -13.54 -50.52
C THR A 203 2.62 -12.32 -51.38
N HIS A 204 3.45 -11.37 -50.96
CA HIS A 204 3.75 -10.18 -51.76
C HIS A 204 4.54 -10.56 -53.02
N ARG A 205 4.30 -9.81 -54.07
CA ARG A 205 4.97 -9.98 -55.38
C ARG A 205 5.57 -8.65 -55.82
N HIS A 206 6.68 -8.74 -56.54
CA HIS A 206 7.29 -7.58 -57.17
C HIS A 206 6.91 -7.54 -58.67
N THR A 207 6.55 -6.37 -59.17
CA THR A 207 6.29 -6.15 -60.59
C THR A 207 7.60 -5.84 -61.31
N GLY A 208 7.68 -6.16 -62.63
CA GLY A 208 8.87 -5.86 -63.44
C GLY A 208 10.03 -6.84 -63.26
N VAL A 209 9.81 -7.96 -62.59
CA VAL A 209 10.82 -9.02 -62.38
C VAL A 209 10.47 -10.23 -63.22
N SER A 210 11.43 -10.71 -64.05
CA SER A 210 11.31 -12.00 -64.76
C SER A 210 11.48 -13.15 -63.80
N THR A 211 10.61 -14.18 -63.89
CA THR A 211 10.78 -15.41 -63.12
C THR A 211 12.02 -16.18 -63.60
N GLY A 212 12.93 -16.51 -62.71
CA GLY A 212 14.12 -17.29 -62.96
C GLY A 212 14.38 -18.32 -61.87
N SER A 213 15.32 -19.25 -62.12
CA SER A 213 15.71 -20.27 -61.13
C SER A 213 16.72 -19.77 -60.07
N GLY A 214 17.18 -18.51 -60.15
CA GLY A 214 18.09 -17.91 -59.22
C GLY A 214 17.36 -17.31 -58.00
N THR A 215 18.00 -17.33 -56.83
CA THR A 215 17.57 -16.61 -55.65
C THR A 215 18.22 -15.22 -55.59
N SER A 216 17.49 -14.22 -55.13
CA SER A 216 18.07 -12.91 -54.85
C SER A 216 19.08 -12.99 -53.70
N GLY A 217 20.06 -12.08 -53.67
CA GLY A 217 20.93 -11.91 -52.50
C GLY A 217 20.15 -11.47 -51.23
N THR A 218 20.84 -11.45 -50.11
CA THR A 218 20.26 -10.93 -48.84
C THR A 218 19.85 -9.46 -49.02
N PRO A 219 18.72 -9.02 -48.41
CA PRO A 219 18.36 -7.61 -48.37
C PRO A 219 19.47 -6.78 -47.75
N VAL A 220 19.77 -5.65 -48.30
CA VAL A 220 20.73 -4.65 -47.81
C VAL A 220 20.00 -3.48 -47.15
#